data_2eb1beb9bba1217bb1320851a612f5a9
#
_entry.id   2eb1beb9bba1217bb1320851a612f5a9
#
_cell.length_a   1.000
_cell.length_b   1.000
_cell.length_c   1.000
_cell.angle_alpha   90.00
_cell.angle_beta   90.00
_cell.angle_gamma   90.00
#
_symmetry.space_group_name_H-M   'P 1'
#
loop_
_entity.id
_entity.type
_entity.pdbx_description
1 polymer ?
#
loop_
_entity_poly.entity_id
_entity_poly.type
_entity_poly.pdbx_seq_one_letter_code
_entity_poly.pdbx_strand_id
1 'polypeptide(L)'
;MKLAKLTRAISLLSLACAALTVSAQDKTIQMASTTSTEQSGLFAHLLPKFQAATGITVKVTAVGTGQAIDIAKRGDADVLFVHNQSAEEKFVAAGYSVKRYPVMYNDFVLIGPKADPANVAGNDITAALKKIASVNASFISRGDRSGTHSAELRHWDAAGLKDAQGKGYRACGCGMGPALNMASAMNAYVLSDRATWLNFGNPGDLKILVSGDK
;
A
#
# COMPACT_ATOMS: atom_id res chain seq x y z
N MET A 1 -8.56 -68.81 25.10
CA MET A 1 -9.47 -68.08 24.18
C MET A 1 -9.89 -66.68 24.63
N LYS A 2 -9.99 -66.35 25.89
CA LYS A 2 -10.42 -65.02 26.37
C LYS A 2 -9.31 -63.95 26.29
N LEU A 3 -8.03 -64.28 26.48
CA LEU A 3 -6.91 -63.33 26.41
C LEU A 3 -6.63 -62.83 24.99
N ALA A 4 -6.75 -63.71 23.98
CA ALA A 4 -6.51 -63.35 22.57
C ALA A 4 -7.57 -62.40 21.99
N LYS A 5 -8.78 -62.38 22.54
CA LYS A 5 -9.86 -61.44 22.16
C LYS A 5 -9.65 -60.04 22.78
N LEU A 6 -9.07 -60.00 23.99
CA LEU A 6 -8.80 -58.74 24.70
C LEU A 6 -7.64 -57.95 24.02
N THR A 7 -6.56 -58.65 23.61
CA THR A 7 -5.45 -58.04 22.89
C THR A 7 -5.84 -57.50 21.52
N ARG A 8 -6.73 -58.18 20.78
CA ARG A 8 -7.27 -57.69 19.49
C ARG A 8 -8.15 -56.46 19.64
N ALA A 9 -8.92 -56.36 20.73
CA ALA A 9 -9.77 -55.21 20.99
C ALA A 9 -8.95 -53.95 21.34
N ILE A 10 -7.88 -54.12 22.13
CA ILE A 10 -6.97 -53.04 22.50
C ILE A 10 -6.18 -52.54 21.28
N SER A 11 -5.72 -53.42 20.41
CA SER A 11 -4.99 -53.03 19.17
C SER A 11 -5.89 -52.29 18.15
N LEU A 12 -7.18 -52.61 18.07
CA LEU A 12 -8.12 -51.93 17.23
C LEU A 12 -8.50 -50.53 17.78
N LEU A 13 -8.56 -50.37 19.10
CA LEU A 13 -8.85 -49.10 19.73
C LEU A 13 -7.66 -48.11 19.63
N SER A 14 -6.42 -48.59 19.71
CA SER A 14 -5.22 -47.77 19.52
C SER A 14 -5.03 -47.31 18.05
N LEU A 15 -5.46 -48.09 17.08
CA LEU A 15 -5.42 -47.74 15.66
C LEU A 15 -6.48 -46.69 15.29
N ALA A 16 -7.63 -46.68 15.99
CA ALA A 16 -8.69 -45.73 15.78
C ALA A 16 -8.36 -44.30 16.36
N CYS A 17 -7.57 -44.27 17.44
CA CYS A 17 -7.10 -42.95 18.01
C CYS A 17 -5.98 -42.30 17.18
N ALA A 18 -5.21 -43.05 16.41
CA ALA A 18 -4.14 -42.46 15.58
C ALA A 18 -4.65 -41.77 14.29
N ALA A 19 -5.92 -41.99 13.93
CA ALA A 19 -6.50 -41.41 12.69
C ALA A 19 -7.11 -40.01 12.85
N LEU A 20 -7.06 -39.39 14.03
CA LEU A 20 -7.72 -38.10 14.30
C LEU A 20 -6.77 -36.91 14.40
N THR A 21 -5.48 -37.07 14.18
CA THR A 21 -4.59 -35.92 14.01
C THR A 21 -4.49 -35.54 12.54
N VAL A 22 -5.61 -35.19 11.90
CA VAL A 22 -5.55 -34.36 10.70
C VAL A 22 -5.08 -32.99 11.20
N SER A 23 -3.76 -32.81 11.18
CA SER A 23 -3.17 -31.47 11.33
C SER A 23 -3.83 -30.60 10.29
N ALA A 24 -4.67 -29.68 10.72
CA ALA A 24 -5.16 -28.62 9.84
C ALA A 24 -3.90 -27.88 9.37
N GLN A 25 -3.45 -28.17 8.17
CA GLN A 25 -2.33 -27.48 7.56
C GLN A 25 -2.75 -26.01 7.50
N ASP A 26 -2.05 -25.14 8.24
CA ASP A 26 -2.33 -23.71 8.25
C ASP A 26 -2.28 -23.20 6.82
N LYS A 27 -3.45 -22.91 6.27
CA LYS A 27 -3.55 -22.38 4.90
C LYS A 27 -2.99 -20.96 4.92
N THR A 28 -1.87 -20.75 4.27
CA THR A 28 -1.20 -19.45 4.20
C THR A 28 -1.16 -18.96 2.76
N ILE A 29 -1.44 -17.67 2.55
CA ILE A 29 -1.28 -16.96 1.29
C ILE A 29 -0.18 -15.92 1.47
N GLN A 30 0.78 -15.87 0.54
CA GLN A 30 1.80 -14.82 0.46
C GLN A 30 1.27 -13.68 -0.41
N MET A 31 1.18 -12.48 0.12
CA MET A 31 0.70 -11.30 -0.61
C MET A 31 1.80 -10.26 -0.73
N ALA A 32 2.17 -9.90 -1.97
CA ALA A 32 3.00 -8.75 -2.24
C ALA A 32 2.12 -7.50 -2.37
N SER A 33 2.45 -6.45 -1.62
CA SER A 33 1.68 -5.21 -1.60
C SER A 33 2.57 -3.98 -1.39
N THR A 34 1.95 -2.83 -1.10
CA THR A 34 2.66 -1.57 -0.95
C THR A 34 2.66 -1.06 0.48
N THR A 35 3.75 -0.36 0.84
CA THR A 35 3.87 0.28 2.16
C THR A 35 2.75 1.29 2.42
N SER A 36 2.28 2.01 1.39
CA SER A 36 1.15 2.95 1.53
C SER A 36 -0.16 2.22 1.85
N THR A 37 -0.41 1.05 1.23
CA THR A 37 -1.59 0.24 1.56
C THR A 37 -1.52 -0.30 2.99
N GLU A 38 -0.36 -0.76 3.43
CA GLU A 38 -0.16 -1.21 4.82
C GLU A 38 -0.35 -0.06 5.81
N GLN A 39 0.28 1.10 5.55
CA GLN A 39 0.21 2.29 6.40
C GLN A 39 -1.19 2.95 6.44
N SER A 40 -2.06 2.66 5.47
CA SER A 40 -3.45 3.09 5.51
C SER A 40 -4.27 2.42 6.62
N GLY A 41 -3.76 1.37 7.27
CA GLY A 41 -4.47 0.57 8.25
C GLY A 41 -5.42 -0.48 7.64
N LEU A 42 -5.54 -0.55 6.30
CA LEU A 42 -6.46 -1.47 5.63
C LEU A 42 -6.23 -2.93 6.04
N PHE A 43 -4.98 -3.38 6.01
CA PHE A 43 -4.67 -4.78 6.30
C PHE A 43 -4.89 -5.13 7.76
N ALA A 44 -4.58 -4.23 8.69
CA ALA A 44 -4.86 -4.42 10.11
C ALA A 44 -6.37 -4.59 10.40
N HIS A 45 -7.23 -3.96 9.58
CA HIS A 45 -8.69 -4.10 9.70
C HIS A 45 -9.22 -5.32 8.95
N LEU A 46 -8.75 -5.59 7.74
CA LEU A 46 -9.31 -6.57 6.81
C LEU A 46 -8.85 -8.00 7.11
N LEU A 47 -7.54 -8.21 7.31
CA LEU A 47 -6.97 -9.56 7.34
C LEU A 47 -7.43 -10.41 8.54
N PRO A 48 -7.63 -9.87 9.76
CA PRO A 48 -8.21 -10.65 10.85
C PRO A 48 -9.62 -11.15 10.56
N LYS A 49 -10.44 -10.35 9.87
CA LYS A 49 -11.80 -10.73 9.46
C LYS A 49 -11.77 -11.81 8.39
N PHE A 50 -10.87 -11.70 7.42
CA PHE A 50 -10.67 -12.70 6.40
C PHE A 50 -10.24 -14.03 7.01
N GLN A 51 -9.26 -14.01 7.90
CA GLN A 51 -8.80 -15.21 8.61
C GLN A 51 -9.92 -15.85 9.44
N ALA A 52 -10.70 -15.05 10.17
CA ALA A 52 -11.83 -15.56 10.95
C ALA A 52 -12.91 -16.22 10.06
N ALA A 53 -13.14 -15.68 8.87
CA ALA A 53 -14.16 -16.18 7.95
C ALA A 53 -13.69 -17.43 7.15
N THR A 54 -12.39 -17.56 6.88
CA THR A 54 -11.88 -18.57 5.94
C THR A 54 -10.91 -19.59 6.56
N GLY A 55 -10.36 -19.29 7.73
CA GLY A 55 -9.26 -20.05 8.32
C GLY A 55 -7.92 -19.87 7.58
N ILE A 56 -7.81 -18.89 6.66
CA ILE A 56 -6.62 -18.64 5.85
C ILE A 56 -5.85 -17.46 6.42
N THR A 57 -4.55 -17.66 6.67
CA THR A 57 -3.64 -16.59 7.07
C THR A 57 -3.02 -15.93 5.85
N VAL A 58 -3.09 -14.60 5.76
CA VAL A 58 -2.40 -13.82 4.71
C VAL A 58 -1.16 -13.18 5.30
N LYS A 59 0.01 -13.52 4.73
CA LYS A 59 1.30 -12.88 5.08
C LYS A 59 1.60 -11.80 4.05
N VAL A 60 1.76 -10.56 4.52
CA VAL A 60 1.97 -9.39 3.66
C VAL A 60 3.45 -9.03 3.60
N THR A 61 3.97 -8.87 2.38
CA THR A 61 5.25 -8.21 2.12
C THR A 61 4.96 -6.84 1.52
N ALA A 62 5.07 -5.78 2.34
CA ALA A 62 4.76 -4.41 1.94
C ALA A 62 6.04 -3.65 1.55
N VAL A 63 6.14 -3.29 0.26
CA VAL A 63 7.31 -2.64 -0.36
C VAL A 63 6.86 -1.55 -1.35
N GLY A 64 7.72 -1.01 -2.18
CA GLY A 64 7.33 -0.15 -3.31
C GLY A 64 6.60 -0.95 -4.40
N THR A 65 5.69 -0.31 -5.16
CA THR A 65 4.89 -0.98 -6.22
C THR A 65 5.75 -1.78 -7.19
N GLY A 66 6.87 -1.22 -7.67
CA GLY A 66 7.77 -1.94 -8.59
C GLY A 66 8.37 -3.19 -7.95
N GLN A 67 8.81 -3.10 -6.70
CA GLN A 67 9.36 -4.23 -5.95
C GLN A 67 8.30 -5.31 -5.69
N ALA A 68 7.05 -4.91 -5.36
CA ALA A 68 5.94 -5.86 -5.18
C ALA A 68 5.66 -6.64 -6.47
N ILE A 69 5.66 -5.95 -7.62
CA ILE A 69 5.51 -6.57 -8.95
C ILE A 69 6.67 -7.54 -9.22
N ASP A 70 7.90 -7.16 -8.90
CA ASP A 70 9.06 -8.03 -9.12
C ASP A 70 9.04 -9.28 -8.23
N ILE A 71 8.56 -9.18 -6.99
CA ILE A 71 8.31 -10.32 -6.10
C ILE A 71 7.30 -11.28 -6.73
N ALA A 72 6.17 -10.74 -7.20
CA ALA A 72 5.13 -11.56 -7.84
C ALA A 72 5.59 -12.20 -9.16
N LYS A 73 6.40 -11.51 -9.97
CA LYS A 73 6.99 -12.08 -11.20
C LYS A 73 7.90 -13.28 -10.95
N ARG A 74 8.60 -13.30 -9.82
CA ARG A 74 9.44 -14.45 -9.43
C ARG A 74 8.65 -15.63 -8.87
N GLY A 75 7.34 -15.46 -8.63
CA GLY A 75 6.52 -16.48 -7.98
C GLY A 75 6.64 -16.52 -6.45
N ASP A 76 7.24 -15.48 -5.86
CA ASP A 76 7.43 -15.37 -4.40
C ASP A 76 6.15 -14.85 -3.69
N ALA A 77 5.05 -14.64 -4.42
CA ALA A 77 3.76 -14.24 -3.88
C ALA A 77 2.61 -14.90 -4.68
N ASP A 78 1.58 -15.33 -3.95
CA ASP A 78 0.35 -15.90 -4.50
C ASP A 78 -0.63 -14.81 -4.97
N VAL A 79 -0.55 -13.63 -4.34
CA VAL A 79 -1.40 -12.47 -4.61
C VAL A 79 -0.57 -11.21 -4.73
N LEU A 80 -0.81 -10.44 -5.80
CA LEU A 80 -0.31 -9.07 -5.95
C LEU A 80 -1.46 -8.09 -5.69
N PHE A 81 -1.34 -7.29 -4.62
CA PHE A 81 -2.32 -6.29 -4.22
C PHE A 81 -1.71 -4.90 -4.25
N VAL A 82 -1.88 -4.21 -5.37
CA VAL A 82 -1.25 -2.91 -5.65
C VAL A 82 -2.28 -1.93 -6.23
N HIS A 83 -1.88 -0.71 -6.54
CA HIS A 83 -2.76 0.37 -6.96
C HIS A 83 -2.21 1.20 -8.15
N ASN A 84 -1.50 0.54 -9.07
CA ASN A 84 -1.05 1.14 -10.32
C ASN A 84 -1.64 0.37 -11.50
N GLN A 85 -2.80 0.79 -11.97
CA GLN A 85 -3.57 0.10 -13.01
C GLN A 85 -2.74 -0.21 -14.26
N SER A 86 -1.98 0.75 -14.79
CA SER A 86 -1.16 0.54 -15.99
C SER A 86 -0.07 -0.53 -15.79
N ALA A 87 0.54 -0.58 -14.59
CA ALA A 87 1.52 -1.61 -14.26
C ALA A 87 0.87 -2.98 -14.07
N GLU A 88 -0.32 -3.03 -13.45
CA GLU A 88 -1.12 -4.25 -13.27
C GLU A 88 -1.57 -4.83 -14.62
N GLU A 89 -2.03 -3.99 -15.55
CA GLU A 89 -2.43 -4.41 -16.91
C GLU A 89 -1.24 -4.99 -17.70
N LYS A 90 -0.06 -4.37 -17.59
CA LYS A 90 1.18 -4.90 -18.18
C LYS A 90 1.60 -6.23 -17.56
N PHE A 91 1.43 -6.40 -16.25
CA PHE A 91 1.73 -7.64 -15.54
C PHE A 91 0.85 -8.79 -16.04
N VAL A 92 -0.46 -8.56 -16.22
CA VAL A 92 -1.40 -9.54 -16.76
C VAL A 92 -1.09 -9.83 -18.23
N ALA A 93 -0.88 -8.79 -19.06
CA ALA A 93 -0.57 -8.95 -20.48
C ALA A 93 0.73 -9.74 -20.73
N ALA A 94 1.69 -9.66 -19.80
CA ALA A 94 2.92 -10.43 -19.83
C ALA A 94 2.77 -11.88 -19.32
N GLY A 95 1.56 -12.32 -18.97
CA GLY A 95 1.25 -13.69 -18.56
C GLY A 95 1.59 -14.04 -17.11
N TYR A 96 1.94 -13.06 -16.27
CA TYR A 96 2.27 -13.30 -14.85
C TYR A 96 1.03 -13.48 -13.96
N SER A 97 -0.16 -13.17 -14.45
CA SER A 97 -1.43 -13.40 -13.77
C SER A 97 -2.53 -13.66 -14.79
N VAL A 98 -3.55 -14.40 -14.39
CA VAL A 98 -4.69 -14.74 -15.26
C VAL A 98 -5.65 -13.56 -15.41
N LYS A 99 -5.76 -12.67 -14.41
CA LYS A 99 -6.75 -11.60 -14.39
C LYS A 99 -6.43 -10.52 -13.36
N ARG A 100 -6.82 -9.28 -13.68
CA ARG A 100 -6.91 -8.16 -12.76
C ARG A 100 -8.32 -8.08 -12.16
N TYR A 101 -8.41 -7.92 -10.85
CA TYR A 101 -9.66 -7.70 -10.12
C TYR A 101 -9.69 -6.28 -9.54
N PRO A 102 -10.61 -5.40 -9.96
CA PRO A 102 -10.79 -4.13 -9.26
C PRO A 102 -11.40 -4.41 -7.89
N VAL A 103 -10.76 -3.91 -6.83
CA VAL A 103 -11.16 -4.13 -5.43
C VAL A 103 -11.74 -2.86 -4.85
N MET A 104 -11.01 -1.74 -4.95
CA MET A 104 -11.38 -0.43 -4.45
C MET A 104 -10.57 0.64 -5.16
N TYR A 105 -10.89 1.89 -4.92
CA TYR A 105 -10.05 3.03 -5.32
C TYR A 105 -9.58 3.81 -4.08
N ASN A 106 -8.46 4.51 -4.21
CA ASN A 106 -7.93 5.44 -3.25
C ASN A 106 -7.40 6.64 -4.04
N ASP A 107 -7.84 7.85 -3.68
CA ASP A 107 -7.43 9.08 -4.37
C ASP A 107 -6.15 9.66 -3.77
N PHE A 108 -5.51 10.52 -4.55
CA PHE A 108 -4.40 11.33 -4.08
C PHE A 108 -4.90 12.70 -3.60
N VAL A 109 -4.22 13.22 -2.58
CA VAL A 109 -4.50 14.53 -2.00
C VAL A 109 -3.20 15.30 -1.85
N LEU A 110 -3.25 16.60 -2.09
CA LEU A 110 -2.16 17.52 -1.75
C LEU A 110 -2.37 18.00 -0.32
N ILE A 111 -1.37 17.74 0.49
CA ILE A 111 -1.31 18.13 1.89
C ILE A 111 -0.31 19.27 2.02
N GLY A 112 -0.57 20.19 2.93
CA GLY A 112 0.34 21.30 3.20
C GLY A 112 -0.02 22.06 4.47
N PRO A 113 0.74 23.09 4.81
CA PRO A 113 0.51 23.92 6.00
C PRO A 113 -0.91 24.47 6.05
N LYS A 114 -1.52 24.50 7.23
CA LYS A 114 -2.84 25.13 7.44
C LYS A 114 -2.90 26.58 6.97
N ALA A 115 -1.78 27.31 7.11
CA ALA A 115 -1.64 28.69 6.65
C ALA A 115 -1.61 28.83 5.13
N ASP A 116 -1.32 27.77 4.39
CA ASP A 116 -1.27 27.71 2.93
C ASP A 116 -0.53 28.90 2.27
N PRO A 117 0.77 29.09 2.55
CA PRO A 117 1.51 30.27 2.07
C PRO A 117 1.59 30.37 0.54
N ALA A 118 1.43 29.30 -0.19
CA ALA A 118 1.38 29.29 -1.66
C ALA A 118 -0.05 29.48 -2.22
N ASN A 119 -1.07 29.58 -1.35
CA ASN A 119 -2.48 29.76 -1.70
C ASN A 119 -2.97 28.70 -2.73
N VAL A 120 -2.77 27.43 -2.38
CA VAL A 120 -3.04 26.29 -3.29
C VAL A 120 -4.39 25.63 -3.05
N ALA A 121 -5.08 25.93 -1.95
CA ALA A 121 -6.34 25.28 -1.60
C ALA A 121 -7.35 25.28 -2.75
N GLY A 122 -7.95 24.12 -3.04
CA GLY A 122 -8.89 23.96 -4.15
C GLY A 122 -9.03 22.52 -4.62
N ASN A 123 -9.29 22.36 -5.92
CA ASN A 123 -9.52 21.06 -6.58
C ASN A 123 -8.69 20.87 -7.86
N ASP A 124 -7.69 21.69 -8.11
CA ASP A 124 -6.78 21.64 -9.26
C ASP A 124 -5.35 21.45 -8.79
N ILE A 125 -4.87 20.22 -8.86
CA ILE A 125 -3.51 19.85 -8.45
C ILE A 125 -2.46 20.51 -9.34
N THR A 126 -2.73 20.65 -10.63
CA THR A 126 -1.81 21.24 -11.61
C THR A 126 -1.59 22.72 -11.32
N ALA A 127 -2.66 23.46 -11.06
CA ALA A 127 -2.57 24.87 -10.66
C ALA A 127 -1.86 25.02 -9.29
N ALA A 128 -2.12 24.13 -8.34
CA ALA A 128 -1.47 24.12 -7.04
C ALA A 128 0.05 23.93 -7.16
N LEU A 129 0.50 22.95 -7.94
CA LEU A 129 1.93 22.69 -8.16
C LEU A 129 2.65 23.88 -8.83
N LYS A 130 2.01 24.54 -9.79
CA LYS A 130 2.54 25.77 -10.39
C LYS A 130 2.76 26.87 -9.35
N LYS A 131 1.81 27.07 -8.45
CA LYS A 131 1.94 28.05 -7.36
C LYS A 131 3.06 27.68 -6.40
N ILE A 132 3.15 26.43 -5.97
CA ILE A 132 4.23 25.93 -5.10
C ILE A 132 5.60 26.22 -5.73
N ALA A 133 5.79 25.88 -7.00
CA ALA A 133 7.03 26.10 -7.71
C ALA A 133 7.35 27.60 -7.84
N SER A 134 6.37 28.44 -8.19
CA SER A 134 6.56 29.87 -8.43
C SER A 134 7.04 30.64 -7.20
N VAL A 135 6.63 30.22 -5.99
CA VAL A 135 7.07 30.82 -4.72
C VAL A 135 8.20 30.04 -4.06
N ASN A 136 8.74 29.01 -4.72
CA ASN A 136 9.74 28.09 -4.17
C ASN A 136 9.38 27.52 -2.79
N ALA A 137 8.09 27.24 -2.55
CA ALA A 137 7.64 26.66 -1.31
C ALA A 137 8.24 25.24 -1.11
N SER A 138 8.45 24.85 0.15
CA SER A 138 8.96 23.53 0.48
C SER A 138 7.97 22.44 0.04
N PHE A 139 8.44 21.50 -0.77
CA PHE A 139 7.69 20.32 -1.22
C PHE A 139 8.51 19.08 -0.96
N ILE A 140 7.92 18.08 -0.30
CA ILE A 140 8.55 16.80 -0.04
C ILE A 140 8.00 15.77 -1.03
N SER A 141 8.91 15.22 -1.83
CA SER A 141 8.62 14.07 -2.70
C SER A 141 9.10 12.78 -2.05
N ARG A 142 8.38 11.70 -2.28
CA ARG A 142 8.86 10.38 -1.87
C ARG A 142 10.16 10.00 -2.57
N GLY A 143 10.30 10.28 -3.87
CA GLY A 143 11.52 9.98 -4.64
C GLY A 143 11.90 8.50 -4.72
N ASP A 144 10.98 7.57 -4.42
CA ASP A 144 11.22 6.13 -4.20
C ASP A 144 10.66 5.22 -5.30
N ARG A 145 10.22 5.80 -6.42
CA ARG A 145 9.60 5.10 -7.55
C ARG A 145 8.30 4.35 -7.20
N SER A 146 7.64 4.70 -6.10
CA SER A 146 6.33 4.17 -5.71
C SER A 146 5.21 4.64 -6.63
N GLY A 147 4.01 4.10 -6.44
CA GLY A 147 2.79 4.56 -7.13
C GLY A 147 2.49 6.04 -6.84
N THR A 148 2.66 6.49 -5.59
CA THR A 148 2.51 7.89 -5.20
C THR A 148 3.54 8.79 -5.88
N HIS A 149 4.83 8.39 -5.89
CA HIS A 149 5.86 9.14 -6.60
C HIS A 149 5.59 9.20 -8.11
N SER A 150 5.14 8.10 -8.72
CA SER A 150 4.76 8.09 -10.13
C SER A 150 3.56 8.99 -10.43
N ALA A 151 2.57 9.07 -9.52
CA ALA A 151 1.45 9.99 -9.65
C ALA A 151 1.91 11.44 -9.52
N GLU A 152 2.74 11.75 -8.52
CA GLU A 152 3.34 13.07 -8.31
C GLU A 152 4.05 13.56 -9.58
N LEU A 153 4.94 12.75 -10.16
CA LEU A 153 5.67 13.12 -11.37
C LEU A 153 4.75 13.38 -12.58
N ARG A 154 3.65 12.61 -12.73
CA ARG A 154 2.65 12.89 -13.77
C ARG A 154 1.97 14.25 -13.56
N HIS A 155 1.67 14.63 -12.32
CA HIS A 155 1.08 15.94 -12.02
C HIS A 155 2.07 17.08 -12.28
N TRP A 156 3.36 16.92 -11.94
CA TRP A 156 4.41 17.89 -12.29
C TRP A 156 4.58 18.03 -13.80
N ASP A 157 4.53 16.92 -14.54
CA ASP A 157 4.60 16.92 -16.02
C ASP A 157 3.37 17.63 -16.64
N ALA A 158 2.17 17.33 -16.16
CA ALA A 158 0.94 18.01 -16.57
C ALA A 158 0.94 19.53 -16.23
N ALA A 159 1.65 19.91 -15.18
CA ALA A 159 1.88 21.33 -14.84
C ALA A 159 2.91 21.99 -15.77
N GLY A 160 3.59 21.26 -16.65
CA GLY A 160 4.69 21.74 -17.48
C GLY A 160 5.98 21.99 -16.69
N LEU A 161 6.13 21.34 -15.55
CA LEU A 161 7.23 21.55 -14.58
C LEU A 161 8.00 20.26 -14.28
N LYS A 162 8.08 19.33 -15.23
CA LYS A 162 8.72 18.01 -15.06
C LYS A 162 10.14 18.09 -14.46
N ASP A 163 10.92 19.06 -14.90
CA ASP A 163 12.31 19.27 -14.47
C ASP A 163 12.50 20.65 -13.80
N ALA A 164 11.43 21.31 -13.40
CA ALA A 164 11.41 22.66 -12.87
C ALA A 164 10.50 22.84 -11.65
N GLN A 165 10.51 21.85 -10.73
CA GLN A 165 9.63 21.84 -9.54
C GLN A 165 9.93 22.96 -8.53
N GLY A 166 10.99 23.75 -8.75
CA GLY A 166 11.41 24.84 -7.88
C GLY A 166 12.46 24.44 -6.86
N LYS A 167 13.11 25.43 -6.26
CA LYS A 167 14.21 25.23 -5.29
C LYS A 167 13.74 24.60 -3.97
N GLY A 168 12.44 24.63 -3.69
CA GLY A 168 11.84 24.01 -2.50
C GLY A 168 11.60 22.50 -2.61
N TYR A 169 11.71 21.92 -3.80
CA TYR A 169 11.50 20.50 -4.02
C TYR A 169 12.61 19.62 -3.42
N ARG A 170 12.22 18.62 -2.65
CA ARG A 170 13.15 17.69 -1.99
C ARG A 170 12.63 16.25 -2.08
N ALA A 171 13.37 15.39 -2.76
CA ALA A 171 13.13 13.95 -2.79
C ALA A 171 13.79 13.29 -1.58
N CYS A 172 13.02 12.62 -0.73
CA CYS A 172 13.55 11.94 0.46
C CYS A 172 14.06 10.51 0.20
N GLY A 173 13.70 9.90 -0.92
CA GLY A 173 13.99 8.48 -1.17
C GLY A 173 13.30 7.54 -0.16
N CYS A 174 12.12 7.90 0.35
CA CYS A 174 11.52 7.28 1.52
C CYS A 174 10.04 6.91 1.31
N GLY A 175 9.48 6.08 2.20
CA GLY A 175 8.06 5.71 2.21
C GLY A 175 7.12 6.86 2.61
N MET A 176 5.80 6.64 2.48
CA MET A 176 4.82 7.73 2.71
C MET A 176 4.82 8.25 4.15
N GLY A 177 4.91 7.37 5.16
CA GLY A 177 4.96 7.79 6.56
C GLY A 177 6.15 8.71 6.87
N PRO A 178 7.39 8.34 6.57
CA PRO A 178 8.55 9.23 6.68
C PRO A 178 8.41 10.53 5.88
N ALA A 179 7.87 10.51 4.65
CA ALA A 179 7.64 11.72 3.86
C ALA A 179 6.65 12.68 4.54
N LEU A 180 5.56 12.15 5.11
CA LEU A 180 4.59 12.93 5.89
C LEU A 180 5.20 13.50 7.17
N ASN A 181 6.06 12.74 7.88
CA ASN A 181 6.78 13.24 9.05
C ASN A 181 7.73 14.41 8.68
N MET A 182 8.46 14.28 7.57
CA MET A 182 9.30 15.37 7.07
C MET A 182 8.47 16.60 6.70
N ALA A 183 7.35 16.40 5.98
CA ALA A 183 6.47 17.49 5.61
C ALA A 183 5.88 18.20 6.85
N SER A 184 5.47 17.43 7.88
CA SER A 184 4.98 17.99 9.16
C SER A 184 6.06 18.80 9.88
N ALA A 185 7.27 18.27 9.99
CA ALA A 185 8.39 18.95 10.66
C ALA A 185 8.85 20.24 9.93
N MET A 186 8.70 20.28 8.60
CA MET A 186 9.18 21.37 7.76
C MET A 186 8.07 22.33 7.33
N ASN A 187 6.81 22.13 7.75
CA ASN A 187 5.64 22.82 7.21
C ASN A 187 5.64 22.85 5.67
N ALA A 188 5.89 21.67 5.06
CA ALA A 188 6.03 21.52 3.62
C ALA A 188 4.77 20.95 2.98
N TYR A 189 4.66 21.13 1.66
CA TYR A 189 3.66 20.44 0.84
C TYR A 189 4.12 19.03 0.51
N VAL A 190 3.17 18.10 0.34
CA VAL A 190 3.43 16.70 0.01
C VAL A 190 2.22 16.08 -0.66
N LEU A 191 2.43 15.25 -1.69
CA LEU A 191 1.37 14.41 -2.24
C LEU A 191 1.28 13.11 -1.44
N SER A 192 0.07 12.73 -1.05
CA SER A 192 -0.19 11.46 -0.37
C SER A 192 -1.45 10.81 -0.92
N ASP A 193 -1.56 9.49 -0.79
CA ASP A 193 -2.87 8.85 -0.84
C ASP A 193 -3.69 9.23 0.40
N ARG A 194 -5.00 9.40 0.21
CA ARG A 194 -5.92 9.86 1.26
C ARG A 194 -5.94 8.92 2.46
N ALA A 195 -5.95 7.60 2.21
CA ALA A 195 -6.07 6.63 3.28
C ALA A 195 -4.87 6.66 4.23
N THR A 196 -3.64 6.76 3.69
CA THR A 196 -2.44 6.94 4.53
C THR A 196 -2.51 8.24 5.32
N TRP A 197 -2.94 9.36 4.71
CA TRP A 197 -3.09 10.62 5.43
C TRP A 197 -4.11 10.52 6.58
N LEU A 198 -5.28 9.92 6.34
CA LEU A 198 -6.31 9.79 7.38
C LEU A 198 -5.88 8.91 8.56
N ASN A 199 -4.97 7.97 8.33
CA ASN A 199 -4.39 7.11 9.37
C ASN A 199 -3.09 7.68 9.97
N PHE A 200 -2.63 8.84 9.50
CA PHE A 200 -1.37 9.44 9.94
C PHE A 200 -1.52 10.12 11.30
N GLY A 201 -0.79 9.61 12.30
CA GLY A 201 -0.91 10.03 13.71
C GLY A 201 -0.21 11.34 14.09
N ASN A 202 0.58 11.95 13.19
CA ASN A 202 1.40 13.12 13.51
C ASN A 202 1.23 14.27 12.48
N PRO A 203 0.00 14.75 12.23
CA PRO A 203 -0.26 15.76 11.19
C PRO A 203 0.32 17.13 11.49
N GLY A 204 0.58 17.49 12.76
CA GLY A 204 1.04 18.82 13.15
C GLY A 204 0.11 19.93 12.61
N ASP A 205 0.69 20.93 11.95
CA ASP A 205 -0.04 22.02 11.30
C ASP A 205 -0.37 21.75 9.82
N LEU A 206 -0.36 20.50 9.40
CA LEU A 206 -0.76 20.13 8.04
C LEU A 206 -2.27 19.85 7.93
N LYS A 207 -2.81 20.04 6.73
CA LYS A 207 -4.16 19.65 6.32
C LYS A 207 -4.21 19.31 4.83
N ILE A 208 -5.27 18.65 4.39
CA ILE A 208 -5.57 18.51 2.96
C ILE A 208 -5.90 19.91 2.41
N LEU A 209 -5.22 20.28 1.33
CA LEU A 209 -5.41 21.55 0.63
C LEU A 209 -6.04 21.37 -0.75
N VAL A 210 -5.68 20.29 -1.46
CA VAL A 210 -6.30 19.95 -2.74
C VAL A 210 -6.79 18.51 -2.72
N SER A 211 -8.03 18.33 -3.20
CA SER A 211 -8.67 17.03 -3.32
C SER A 211 -9.76 17.05 -4.39
N GLY A 212 -10.14 15.86 -4.91
CA GLY A 212 -11.20 15.74 -5.92
C GLY A 212 -10.76 16.19 -7.31
N ASP A 213 -9.45 16.26 -7.58
CA ASP A 213 -8.90 16.39 -8.93
C ASP A 213 -9.30 15.17 -9.77
N LYS A 214 -9.83 15.37 -10.99
CA LYS A 214 -10.42 14.33 -11.86
C LYS A 214 -9.45 13.88 -12.92
#